data_daf8d1747f12a173e2a20647eb79c5c1
#
_entry.id   daf8d1747f12a173e2a20647eb79c5c1
#
_cell.length_a   1.000
_cell.length_b   1.000
_cell.length_c   1.000
_cell.angle_alpha   90.00
_cell.angle_beta   90.00
_cell.angle_gamma   90.00
#
_symmetry.space_group_name_H-M   'P 1'
#
loop_
_entity.id
_entity.type
_entity.pdbx_description
1 polymer ?
#
loop_
_entity_poly.entity_id
_entity_poly.type
_entity_poly.pdbx_seq_one_letter_code
_entity_poly.pdbx_strand_id
1 'polypeptide(L)'
;MDLVLDGSHLTIHDVERVAREGDKVSISDEAIGRINACREMIQRKIDAHEVMYGVTTGIGEFSEVVLSPDQVLNFQKYLVYSHAAGIGEPMPLEVVRGAMVSRINVHCHGNSGGRLEITQLLIDMVNQGVTPVVASKGSVGACGDLSPMSQIAMTMMGEGEAFFQGERMPSTDVLSSAGLNPIELEYPARREALPYHLKGATGAL
;
A
#
# COMPACT_ATOMS: atom_id res chain seq x y z
N MET A 1 2.13 13.12 -19.91
CA MET A 1 3.58 13.28 -19.60
C MET A 1 3.92 12.27 -18.52
N ASP A 2 5.11 11.66 -18.53
CA ASP A 2 5.41 10.69 -17.46
C ASP A 2 5.98 11.43 -16.26
N LEU A 3 5.37 11.23 -15.11
CA LEU A 3 5.80 11.78 -13.83
C LEU A 3 6.76 10.80 -13.15
N VAL A 4 7.98 11.23 -12.85
CA VAL A 4 8.96 10.44 -12.10
C VAL A 4 8.94 10.89 -10.64
N LEU A 5 8.54 9.99 -9.74
CA LEU A 5 8.49 10.25 -8.31
C LEU A 5 9.83 9.88 -7.64
N ASP A 6 10.30 10.72 -6.75
CA ASP A 6 11.56 10.54 -6.02
C ASP A 6 11.43 10.69 -4.51
N GLY A 7 10.22 11.00 -4.03
CA GLY A 7 9.91 11.23 -2.62
C GLY A 7 9.92 12.73 -2.21
N SER A 8 10.46 13.63 -3.02
CA SER A 8 10.73 15.00 -2.58
C SER A 8 10.12 16.11 -3.44
N HIS A 9 9.86 15.85 -4.71
CA HIS A 9 9.50 16.89 -5.67
C HIS A 9 8.05 16.83 -6.18
N LEU A 10 7.21 15.96 -5.61
CA LEU A 10 5.79 15.88 -5.96
C LEU A 10 5.06 17.17 -5.58
N THR A 11 4.43 17.82 -6.57
CA THR A 11 3.61 19.00 -6.37
C THR A 11 2.12 18.70 -6.41
N ILE A 12 1.30 19.62 -5.89
CA ILE A 12 -0.17 19.50 -5.98
C ILE A 12 -0.62 19.40 -7.45
N HIS A 13 0.02 20.15 -8.34
CA HIS A 13 -0.31 20.12 -9.78
C HIS A 13 0.01 18.76 -10.41
N ASP A 14 1.10 18.10 -10.01
CA ASP A 14 1.42 16.75 -10.48
C ASP A 14 0.39 15.72 -10.01
N VAL A 15 -0.04 15.83 -8.75
CA VAL A 15 -1.12 14.97 -8.22
C VAL A 15 -2.40 15.17 -9.01
N GLU A 16 -2.78 16.42 -9.31
CA GLU A 16 -3.96 16.76 -10.11
C GLU A 16 -3.90 16.13 -11.51
N ARG A 17 -2.78 16.28 -12.21
CA ARG A 17 -2.59 15.72 -13.55
C ARG A 17 -2.74 14.19 -13.57
N VAL A 18 -2.10 13.50 -12.64
CA VAL A 18 -2.23 12.04 -12.56
C VAL A 18 -3.65 11.63 -12.16
N ALA A 19 -4.25 12.33 -11.20
CA ALA A 19 -5.56 11.95 -10.67
C ALA A 19 -6.70 12.20 -11.66
N ARG A 20 -6.66 13.31 -12.41
CA ARG A 20 -7.73 13.79 -13.31
C ARG A 20 -7.42 13.59 -14.77
N GLU A 21 -6.17 13.81 -15.20
CA GLU A 21 -5.79 13.79 -16.62
C GLU A 21 -5.20 12.43 -17.04
N GLY A 22 -4.86 11.57 -16.08
CA GLY A 22 -4.36 10.23 -16.34
C GLY A 22 -2.89 10.16 -16.76
N ASP A 23 -2.09 11.14 -16.36
CA ASP A 23 -0.65 11.08 -16.54
C ASP A 23 -0.07 9.81 -15.92
N LYS A 24 0.93 9.25 -16.55
CA LYS A 24 1.62 8.05 -16.09
C LYS A 24 2.64 8.37 -15.02
N VAL A 25 2.87 7.41 -14.13
CA VAL A 25 3.80 7.52 -13.01
C VAL A 25 4.88 6.46 -13.10
N SER A 26 6.08 6.84 -12.72
CA SER A 26 7.20 5.94 -12.45
C SER A 26 7.96 6.42 -11.22
N ILE A 27 8.96 5.68 -10.78
CA ILE A 27 9.85 6.07 -9.67
C ILE A 27 11.30 6.08 -10.13
N SER A 28 12.11 6.93 -9.51
CA SER A 28 13.53 7.05 -9.87
C SER A 28 14.34 5.82 -9.40
N ASP A 29 15.47 5.57 -10.07
CA ASP A 29 16.40 4.49 -9.70
C ASP A 29 16.94 4.66 -8.28
N GLU A 30 17.16 5.90 -7.84
CA GLU A 30 17.59 6.22 -6.48
C GLU A 30 16.49 5.87 -5.46
N ALA A 31 15.22 6.10 -5.79
CA ALA A 31 14.09 5.68 -4.94
C ALA A 31 14.02 4.16 -4.83
N ILE A 32 14.19 3.44 -5.93
CA ILE A 32 14.27 1.97 -5.94
C ILE A 32 15.40 1.50 -5.01
N GLY A 33 16.57 2.11 -5.13
CA GLY A 33 17.71 1.79 -4.25
C GLY A 33 17.41 2.00 -2.77
N ARG A 34 16.74 3.11 -2.40
CA ARG A 34 16.35 3.38 -1.00
C ARG A 34 15.31 2.37 -0.48
N ILE A 35 14.31 2.05 -1.29
CA ILE A 35 13.26 1.07 -0.94
C ILE A 35 13.92 -0.29 -0.63
N ASN A 36 14.78 -0.78 -1.54
CA ASN A 36 15.44 -2.07 -1.40
C ASN A 36 16.38 -2.08 -0.18
N ALA A 37 17.19 -1.04 0.03
CA ALA A 37 18.09 -0.95 1.18
C ALA A 37 17.34 -0.99 2.52
N CYS A 38 16.20 -0.29 2.60
CA CYS A 38 15.36 -0.34 3.81
C CYS A 38 14.75 -1.74 4.00
N ARG A 39 14.28 -2.38 2.93
CA ARG A 39 13.77 -3.75 2.98
C ARG A 39 14.82 -4.74 3.48
N GLU A 40 16.02 -4.68 2.95
CA GLU A 40 17.13 -5.53 3.37
C GLU A 40 17.50 -5.31 4.85
N MET A 41 17.46 -4.07 5.32
CA MET A 41 17.71 -3.76 6.74
C MET A 41 16.65 -4.41 7.63
N ILE A 42 15.37 -4.30 7.28
CA ILE A 42 14.28 -4.95 8.02
C ILE A 42 14.46 -6.47 8.01
N GLN A 43 14.82 -7.07 6.88
CA GLN A 43 15.02 -8.51 6.78
C GLN A 43 16.16 -8.99 7.70
N ARG A 44 17.30 -8.28 7.72
CA ARG A 44 18.39 -8.63 8.63
C ARG A 44 17.96 -8.60 10.10
N LYS A 45 17.13 -7.65 10.49
CA LYS A 45 16.60 -7.55 11.86
C LYS A 45 15.62 -8.68 12.20
N ILE A 46 14.78 -9.08 11.26
CA ILE A 46 13.89 -10.25 11.42
C ILE A 46 14.72 -11.52 11.59
N ASP A 47 15.73 -11.72 10.75
CA ASP A 47 16.62 -12.89 10.81
C ASP A 47 17.43 -12.94 12.12
N ALA A 48 17.73 -11.77 12.69
CA ALA A 48 18.38 -11.64 14.01
C ALA A 48 17.40 -11.77 15.19
N HIS A 49 16.11 -12.02 14.93
CA HIS A 49 15.05 -12.09 15.95
C HIS A 49 14.93 -10.82 16.80
N GLU A 50 15.26 -9.64 16.24
CA GLU A 50 15.07 -8.38 16.94
C GLU A 50 13.57 -8.10 17.13
N VAL A 51 13.23 -7.58 18.33
CA VAL A 51 11.86 -7.16 18.65
C VAL A 51 11.62 -5.80 18.01
N MET A 52 10.72 -5.76 17.05
CA MET A 52 10.36 -4.53 16.31
C MET A 52 8.85 -4.32 16.34
N TYR A 53 8.45 -3.16 16.84
CA TYR A 53 7.04 -2.78 16.93
C TYR A 53 6.32 -3.01 15.60
N GLY A 54 5.32 -3.93 15.63
CA GLY A 54 4.43 -4.29 14.55
C GLY A 54 5.09 -4.91 13.33
N VAL A 55 6.35 -5.34 13.40
CA VAL A 55 7.03 -6.25 12.45
C VAL A 55 7.09 -7.64 13.07
N THR A 56 7.66 -7.72 14.26
CA THR A 56 7.76 -8.95 15.04
C THR A 56 6.91 -8.90 16.31
N THR A 57 6.16 -7.83 16.52
CA THR A 57 5.15 -7.68 17.59
C THR A 57 3.79 -7.33 17.01
N GLY A 58 2.74 -7.43 17.79
CA GLY A 58 1.45 -6.82 17.50
C GLY A 58 1.53 -5.28 17.50
N ILE A 59 0.37 -4.63 17.41
CA ILE A 59 0.24 -3.16 17.33
C ILE A 59 -0.72 -2.62 18.39
N GLY A 60 -0.58 -1.35 18.74
CA GLY A 60 -1.42 -0.71 19.75
C GLY A 60 -1.28 -1.43 21.09
N GLU A 61 -2.38 -1.90 21.67
CA GLU A 61 -2.39 -2.63 22.92
C GLU A 61 -1.61 -3.96 22.86
N PHE A 62 -1.43 -4.52 21.67
CA PHE A 62 -0.65 -5.74 21.44
C PHE A 62 0.82 -5.49 21.12
N SER A 63 1.33 -4.28 21.31
CA SER A 63 2.71 -3.90 20.98
C SER A 63 3.77 -4.70 21.75
N GLU A 64 3.44 -5.19 22.94
CA GLU A 64 4.32 -6.01 23.79
C GLU A 64 4.18 -7.52 23.49
N VAL A 65 3.22 -7.93 22.66
CA VAL A 65 3.03 -9.32 22.30
C VAL A 65 3.95 -9.67 21.13
N VAL A 66 4.97 -10.46 21.41
CA VAL A 66 5.84 -11.03 20.37
C VAL A 66 5.06 -12.12 19.63
N LEU A 67 5.00 -11.97 18.30
CA LEU A 67 4.27 -12.90 17.45
C LEU A 67 5.11 -14.16 17.19
N SER A 68 4.46 -15.32 17.22
CA SER A 68 5.06 -16.56 16.73
C SER A 68 5.29 -16.46 15.19
N PRO A 69 6.20 -17.28 14.64
CA PRO A 69 6.42 -17.29 13.19
C PRO A 69 5.13 -17.48 12.39
N ASP A 70 4.23 -18.36 12.80
CA ASP A 70 2.96 -18.60 12.11
C ASP A 70 1.99 -17.41 12.25
N GLN A 71 2.03 -16.71 13.37
CA GLN A 71 1.24 -15.49 13.55
C GLN A 71 1.77 -14.33 12.69
N VAL A 72 3.08 -14.20 12.56
CA VAL A 72 3.70 -13.18 11.68
C VAL A 72 3.23 -13.37 10.24
N LEU A 73 3.06 -14.61 9.77
CA LEU A 73 2.62 -14.92 8.41
C LEU A 73 1.27 -14.30 8.07
N ASN A 74 0.30 -14.45 8.97
CA ASN A 74 -1.07 -14.01 8.74
C ASN A 74 -1.35 -12.61 9.26
N PHE A 75 -0.47 -12.08 10.11
CA PHE A 75 -0.68 -10.81 10.82
C PHE A 75 -0.96 -9.64 9.88
N GLN A 76 -0.22 -9.55 8.78
CA GLN A 76 -0.36 -8.45 7.83
C GLN A 76 -1.73 -8.49 7.13
N LYS A 77 -2.19 -9.66 6.72
CA LYS A 77 -3.52 -9.85 6.12
C LYS A 77 -4.63 -9.47 7.10
N TYR A 78 -4.57 -9.98 8.31
CA TYR A 78 -5.53 -9.64 9.36
C TYR A 78 -5.46 -8.15 9.75
N LEU A 79 -4.28 -7.55 9.69
CA LEU A 79 -4.12 -6.13 9.93
C LEU A 79 -4.87 -5.30 8.89
N VAL A 80 -4.77 -5.64 7.61
CA VAL A 80 -5.54 -4.99 6.53
C VAL A 80 -7.03 -5.14 6.80
N TYR A 81 -7.50 -6.36 7.08
CA TYR A 81 -8.92 -6.62 7.32
C TYR A 81 -9.46 -5.86 8.53
N SER A 82 -8.71 -5.84 9.63
CA SER A 82 -9.15 -5.16 10.86
C SER A 82 -9.29 -3.64 10.70
N HIS A 83 -8.59 -3.06 9.73
CA HIS A 83 -8.61 -1.62 9.47
C HIS A 83 -9.48 -1.21 8.28
N ALA A 84 -9.82 -2.12 7.39
CA ALA A 84 -10.67 -1.84 6.21
C ALA A 84 -12.16 -1.69 6.59
N ALA A 85 -12.45 -0.90 7.60
CA ALA A 85 -13.77 -0.74 8.22
C ALA A 85 -14.56 0.47 7.70
N GLY A 86 -14.17 1.05 6.57
CA GLY A 86 -14.87 2.17 5.95
C GLY A 86 -16.27 1.81 5.48
N ILE A 87 -17.21 2.75 5.63
CA ILE A 87 -18.61 2.62 5.21
C ILE A 87 -19.08 3.84 4.41
N GLY A 88 -20.21 3.72 3.74
CA GLY A 88 -20.84 4.79 2.96
C GLY A 88 -20.54 4.69 1.47
N GLU A 89 -20.87 5.76 0.76
CA GLU A 89 -20.65 5.86 -0.67
C GLU A 89 -19.17 5.87 -1.02
N PRO A 90 -18.79 5.40 -2.20
CA PRO A 90 -17.41 5.51 -2.67
C PRO A 90 -16.92 6.96 -2.70
N MET A 91 -15.66 7.17 -2.34
CA MET A 91 -14.99 8.45 -2.58
C MET A 91 -14.88 8.74 -4.08
N PRO A 92 -14.81 10.02 -4.48
CA PRO A 92 -14.49 10.39 -5.86
C PRO A 92 -13.18 9.74 -6.34
N LEU A 93 -13.18 9.24 -7.59
CA LEU A 93 -12.04 8.50 -8.13
C LEU A 93 -10.74 9.32 -8.09
N GLU A 94 -10.82 10.62 -8.39
CA GLU A 94 -9.66 11.50 -8.34
C GLU A 94 -9.05 11.60 -6.94
N VAL A 95 -9.86 11.55 -5.88
CA VAL A 95 -9.37 11.59 -4.50
C VAL A 95 -8.58 10.31 -4.19
N VAL A 96 -9.13 9.15 -4.56
CA VAL A 96 -8.45 7.86 -4.34
C VAL A 96 -7.18 7.78 -5.18
N ARG A 97 -7.21 8.21 -6.43
CA ARG A 97 -6.03 8.25 -7.31
C ARG A 97 -4.95 9.19 -6.77
N GLY A 98 -5.34 10.37 -6.27
CA GLY A 98 -4.43 11.30 -5.60
C GLY A 98 -3.78 10.69 -4.36
N ALA A 99 -4.54 9.96 -3.54
CA ALA A 99 -4.00 9.23 -2.39
C ALA A 99 -3.01 8.14 -2.81
N MET A 100 -3.30 7.39 -3.89
CA MET A 100 -2.38 6.37 -4.42
C MET A 100 -1.05 7.00 -4.87
N VAL A 101 -1.08 8.11 -5.61
CA VAL A 101 0.13 8.82 -6.07
C VAL A 101 0.94 9.35 -4.89
N SER A 102 0.28 10.00 -3.93
CA SER A 102 0.93 10.48 -2.71
C SER A 102 1.59 9.33 -1.95
N ARG A 103 0.94 8.16 -1.90
CA ARG A 103 1.47 6.96 -1.27
C ARG A 103 2.71 6.43 -1.98
N ILE A 104 2.71 6.36 -3.32
CA ILE A 104 3.89 5.97 -4.10
C ILE A 104 5.06 6.91 -3.75
N ASN A 105 4.80 8.22 -3.71
CA ASN A 105 5.84 9.20 -3.37
C ASN A 105 6.40 9.02 -1.95
N VAL A 106 5.55 8.65 -0.97
CA VAL A 106 6.01 8.30 0.39
C VAL A 106 6.91 7.06 0.36
N HIS A 107 6.58 6.04 -0.42
CA HIS A 107 7.43 4.85 -0.55
C HIS A 107 8.82 5.19 -1.09
N CYS A 108 8.93 6.19 -1.98
CA CYS A 108 10.19 6.64 -2.57
C CYS A 108 11.21 7.17 -1.54
N HIS A 109 10.77 7.55 -0.32
CA HIS A 109 11.71 7.89 0.76
C HIS A 109 12.52 6.68 1.27
N GLY A 110 12.04 5.45 1.04
CA GLY A 110 12.72 4.24 1.50
C GLY A 110 12.70 4.06 3.02
N ASN A 111 11.72 4.61 3.73
CA ASN A 111 11.61 4.52 5.19
C ASN A 111 10.58 3.49 5.65
N SER A 112 9.88 2.91 4.70
CA SER A 112 8.77 2.01 4.99
C SER A 112 9.20 0.53 5.14
N GLY A 113 10.32 0.06 4.60
CA GLY A 113 10.83 -1.33 4.61
C GLY A 113 10.02 -2.33 3.76
N GLY A 114 9.14 -1.92 2.79
CA GLY A 114 8.34 -2.72 1.89
C GLY A 114 9.07 -3.34 0.75
N ARG A 115 8.46 -4.39 0.27
CA ARG A 115 8.90 -4.96 -0.98
C ARG A 115 8.62 -3.98 -2.12
N LEU A 116 9.56 -3.87 -3.06
CA LEU A 116 9.41 -3.00 -4.22
C LEU A 116 8.15 -3.34 -5.04
N GLU A 117 7.78 -4.62 -5.09
CA GLU A 117 6.60 -5.12 -5.82
C GLU A 117 5.29 -4.48 -5.36
N ILE A 118 5.20 -4.10 -4.07
CA ILE A 118 4.03 -3.38 -3.54
C ILE A 118 3.92 -2.01 -4.19
N THR A 119 5.03 -1.28 -4.23
CA THR A 119 5.07 0.04 -4.87
C THR A 119 4.83 -0.08 -6.36
N GLN A 120 5.40 -1.11 -7.01
CA GLN A 120 5.21 -1.34 -8.44
C GLN A 120 3.76 -1.65 -8.78
N LEU A 121 3.08 -2.54 -8.03
CA LEU A 121 1.67 -2.81 -8.28
C LEU A 121 0.82 -1.54 -8.12
N LEU A 122 1.11 -0.70 -7.13
CA LEU A 122 0.38 0.56 -6.94
C LEU A 122 0.59 1.51 -8.13
N ILE A 123 1.82 1.58 -8.66
CA ILE A 123 2.15 2.32 -9.89
C ILE A 123 1.36 1.75 -11.08
N ASP A 124 1.38 0.44 -11.25
CA ASP A 124 0.72 -0.23 -12.36
C ASP A 124 -0.80 -0.04 -12.29
N MET A 125 -1.41 -0.10 -11.11
CA MET A 125 -2.83 0.22 -10.92
C MET A 125 -3.15 1.66 -11.33
N VAL A 126 -2.37 2.64 -10.90
CA VAL A 126 -2.54 4.05 -11.31
C VAL A 126 -2.43 4.16 -12.81
N ASN A 127 -1.41 3.53 -13.40
CA ASN A 127 -1.10 3.60 -14.82
C ASN A 127 -2.12 2.90 -15.71
N GLN A 128 -2.73 1.81 -15.23
CA GLN A 128 -3.79 1.11 -15.96
C GLN A 128 -5.19 1.69 -15.71
N GLY A 129 -5.31 2.66 -14.80
CA GLY A 129 -6.60 3.27 -14.47
C GLY A 129 -7.45 2.43 -13.52
N VAL A 130 -6.84 1.49 -12.80
CA VAL A 130 -7.50 0.75 -11.71
C VAL A 130 -7.60 1.64 -10.49
N THR A 131 -8.82 1.89 -10.01
CA THR A 131 -9.06 2.73 -8.84
C THR A 131 -9.87 1.96 -7.80
N PRO A 132 -9.30 1.66 -6.61
CA PRO A 132 -10.00 0.98 -5.52
C PRO A 132 -11.29 1.67 -5.11
N VAL A 133 -12.29 0.90 -4.70
CA VAL A 133 -13.46 1.42 -4.02
C VAL A 133 -13.08 1.71 -2.57
N VAL A 134 -13.02 2.98 -2.23
CA VAL A 134 -12.75 3.47 -0.87
C VAL A 134 -13.98 4.18 -0.35
N ALA A 135 -14.48 3.77 0.82
CA ALA A 135 -15.65 4.36 1.42
C ALA A 135 -15.38 5.77 1.96
N SER A 136 -16.37 6.64 1.83
CA SER A 136 -16.27 8.06 2.22
C SER A 136 -16.20 8.30 3.74
N LYS A 137 -16.56 7.29 4.55
CA LYS A 137 -16.57 7.36 6.02
C LYS A 137 -15.72 6.23 6.58
N GLY A 138 -14.65 6.56 7.28
CA GLY A 138 -13.71 5.56 7.83
C GLY A 138 -12.43 6.18 8.34
N SER A 139 -12.06 7.36 7.82
CA SER A 139 -10.95 8.13 8.35
C SER A 139 -11.29 8.65 9.75
N VAL A 140 -10.34 8.52 10.67
CA VAL A 140 -10.40 9.14 12.01
C VAL A 140 -9.32 10.22 12.17
N GLY A 141 -8.67 10.60 11.07
CA GLY A 141 -7.63 11.65 11.04
C GLY A 141 -6.36 11.28 11.81
N ALA A 142 -6.13 10.01 12.10
CA ALA A 142 -4.99 9.54 12.87
C ALA A 142 -4.28 8.39 12.15
N CYS A 143 -3.00 8.20 12.45
CA CYS A 143 -2.15 7.13 11.89
C CYS A 143 -2.13 7.09 10.36
N GLY A 144 -2.34 8.23 9.68
CA GLY A 144 -2.34 8.34 8.22
C GLY A 144 -3.51 7.63 7.54
N ASP A 145 -4.70 7.73 8.11
CA ASP A 145 -5.94 7.23 7.54
C ASP A 145 -5.95 5.72 7.24
N LEU A 146 -5.79 4.94 8.30
CA LEU A 146 -5.70 3.47 8.25
C LEU A 146 -6.81 2.83 7.42
N SER A 147 -8.07 3.23 7.61
CA SER A 147 -9.21 2.59 6.94
C SER A 147 -9.21 2.81 5.43
N PRO A 148 -9.10 4.04 4.89
CA PRO A 148 -9.00 4.25 3.45
C PRO A 148 -7.82 3.53 2.82
N MET A 149 -6.65 3.58 3.46
CA MET A 149 -5.45 2.95 2.95
C MET A 149 -5.54 1.41 2.96
N SER A 150 -6.21 0.84 3.98
CA SER A 150 -6.45 -0.60 4.02
C SER A 150 -7.42 -1.06 2.93
N GLN A 151 -8.41 -0.24 2.55
CA GLN A 151 -9.29 -0.55 1.42
C GLN A 151 -8.53 -0.53 0.08
N ILE A 152 -7.56 0.38 -0.10
CA ILE A 152 -6.65 0.35 -1.25
C ILE A 152 -5.83 -0.96 -1.24
N ALA A 153 -5.31 -1.34 -0.08
CA ALA A 153 -4.53 -2.57 0.07
C ALA A 153 -5.35 -3.83 -0.20
N MET A 154 -6.62 -3.88 0.20
CA MET A 154 -7.52 -4.99 -0.14
C MET A 154 -7.60 -5.19 -1.66
N THR A 155 -7.76 -4.12 -2.43
CA THR A 155 -7.73 -4.21 -3.90
C THR A 155 -6.41 -4.79 -4.41
N MET A 156 -5.29 -4.38 -3.85
CA MET A 156 -3.97 -4.94 -4.22
C MET A 156 -3.85 -6.43 -3.90
N MET A 157 -4.59 -6.93 -2.92
CA MET A 157 -4.68 -8.35 -2.57
C MET A 157 -5.71 -9.12 -3.41
N GLY A 158 -6.40 -8.45 -4.34
CA GLY A 158 -7.49 -9.01 -5.12
C GLY A 158 -8.81 -9.09 -4.36
N GLU A 159 -8.94 -8.39 -3.24
CA GLU A 159 -10.14 -8.39 -2.41
C GLU A 159 -10.90 -7.06 -2.50
N GLY A 160 -12.17 -7.07 -2.10
CA GLY A 160 -13.03 -5.91 -2.24
C GLY A 160 -13.40 -5.63 -3.70
N GLU A 161 -13.59 -4.36 -4.02
CA GLU A 161 -14.03 -3.90 -5.34
C GLU A 161 -13.17 -2.75 -5.83
N ALA A 162 -13.11 -2.57 -7.15
CA ALA A 162 -12.44 -1.46 -7.79
C ALA A 162 -13.20 -0.98 -9.02
N PHE A 163 -12.89 0.23 -9.46
CA PHE A 163 -13.34 0.78 -10.72
C PHE A 163 -12.28 0.54 -11.81
N PHE A 164 -12.73 0.09 -12.96
CA PHE A 164 -11.92 -0.05 -14.17
C PHE A 164 -12.77 0.24 -15.40
N GLN A 165 -12.29 1.10 -16.29
CA GLN A 165 -13.00 1.52 -17.51
C GLN A 165 -14.45 2.02 -17.27
N GLY A 166 -14.68 2.66 -16.12
CA GLY A 166 -15.99 3.20 -15.73
C GLY A 166 -16.91 2.20 -15.03
N GLU A 167 -16.53 0.94 -14.92
CA GLU A 167 -17.33 -0.11 -14.27
C GLU A 167 -16.77 -0.46 -12.89
N ARG A 168 -17.65 -0.75 -11.94
CA ARG A 168 -17.32 -1.25 -10.61
C ARG A 168 -17.44 -2.77 -10.60
N MET A 169 -16.36 -3.45 -10.24
CA MET A 169 -16.28 -4.91 -10.27
C MET A 169 -15.47 -5.45 -9.08
N PRO A 170 -15.53 -6.75 -8.78
CA PRO A 170 -14.61 -7.39 -7.84
C PRO A 170 -13.15 -7.12 -8.21
N SER A 171 -12.30 -6.88 -7.21
CA SER A 171 -10.90 -6.51 -7.45
C SER A 171 -10.10 -7.58 -8.21
N THR A 172 -10.42 -8.87 -8.00
CA THR A 172 -9.83 -9.97 -8.80
C THR A 172 -10.07 -9.81 -10.29
N ASP A 173 -11.31 -9.48 -10.65
CA ASP A 173 -11.71 -9.36 -12.06
C ASP A 173 -11.09 -8.10 -12.68
N VAL A 174 -11.06 -6.99 -11.91
CA VAL A 174 -10.40 -5.75 -12.33
C VAL A 174 -8.91 -5.96 -12.57
N LEU A 175 -8.19 -6.53 -11.61
CA LEU A 175 -6.75 -6.77 -11.76
C LEU A 175 -6.46 -7.67 -12.96
N SER A 176 -7.18 -8.77 -13.10
CA SER A 176 -7.06 -9.67 -14.25
C SER A 176 -7.31 -8.96 -15.58
N SER A 177 -8.37 -8.16 -15.66
CA SER A 177 -8.72 -7.39 -16.87
C SER A 177 -7.68 -6.32 -17.21
N ALA A 178 -7.03 -5.77 -16.20
CA ALA A 178 -5.92 -4.82 -16.36
C ALA A 178 -4.56 -5.48 -16.64
N GLY A 179 -4.49 -6.82 -16.67
CA GLY A 179 -3.24 -7.57 -16.83
C GLY A 179 -2.33 -7.53 -15.60
N LEU A 180 -2.91 -7.30 -14.42
CA LEU A 180 -2.19 -7.21 -13.15
C LEU A 180 -2.45 -8.45 -12.30
N ASN A 181 -1.49 -8.81 -11.47
CA ASN A 181 -1.63 -9.88 -10.51
C ASN A 181 -1.77 -9.32 -9.09
N PRO A 182 -2.65 -9.87 -8.27
CA PRO A 182 -2.73 -9.49 -6.86
C PRO A 182 -1.44 -9.83 -6.13
N ILE A 183 -1.15 -9.06 -5.08
CA ILE A 183 -0.04 -9.36 -4.17
C ILE A 183 -0.51 -10.42 -3.18
N GLU A 184 0.23 -11.51 -3.08
CA GLU A 184 0.07 -12.46 -2.00
C GLU A 184 0.74 -11.91 -0.74
N LEU A 185 -0.05 -11.77 0.32
CA LEU A 185 0.44 -11.42 1.66
C LEU A 185 0.79 -12.67 2.48
N GLU A 186 0.51 -13.84 1.96
CA GLU A 186 0.87 -15.11 2.57
C GLU A 186 2.32 -15.46 2.25
N TYR A 187 2.97 -16.04 3.23
CA TYR A 187 4.36 -16.45 3.14
C TYR A 187 4.46 -17.73 2.31
N PRO A 188 5.08 -17.76 1.15
CA PRO A 188 5.64 -19.01 0.67
C PRO A 188 6.71 -19.44 1.68
N ALA A 189 6.82 -20.69 2.01
CA ALA A 189 7.59 -21.29 3.12
C ALA A 189 9.09 -20.91 3.23
N ARG A 190 9.49 -19.76 2.76
CA ARG A 190 10.83 -19.15 2.85
C ARG A 190 10.75 -17.62 2.97
N ARG A 191 10.79 -17.12 4.20
CA ARG A 191 11.51 -15.89 4.63
C ARG A 191 11.21 -14.55 3.94
N GLU A 192 9.98 -14.22 3.65
CA GLU A 192 9.69 -12.87 3.19
C GLU A 192 8.56 -12.25 4.01
N ALA A 193 8.92 -11.67 5.16
CA ALA A 193 7.94 -10.90 5.92
C ALA A 193 7.39 -9.79 5.04
N LEU A 194 6.08 -9.69 4.96
CA LEU A 194 5.45 -8.47 4.48
C LEU A 194 5.61 -7.42 5.54
N PRO A 195 6.24 -6.36 5.21
CA PRO A 195 6.43 -5.36 6.20
C PRO A 195 5.25 -4.41 6.22
N TYR A 196 4.84 -4.09 7.34
CA TYR A 196 4.68 -2.81 7.99
C TYR A 196 4.18 -1.62 7.16
N HIS A 197 3.99 -1.81 5.84
CA HIS A 197 3.80 -0.72 4.89
C HIS A 197 2.46 -0.06 4.95
N LEU A 198 1.47 -0.80 5.37
CA LEU A 198 0.18 -0.19 5.60
C LEU A 198 0.19 0.72 6.82
N LYS A 199 1.13 0.51 7.75
CA LYS A 199 1.24 1.35 8.95
C LYS A 199 2.22 2.52 8.82
N GLY A 200 3.40 2.30 8.26
CA GLY A 200 4.34 3.40 7.95
C GLY A 200 3.79 4.32 6.87
N ALA A 201 2.97 3.76 6.02
CA ALA A 201 2.31 4.45 4.94
C ALA A 201 1.08 5.26 5.40
N THR A 202 0.45 4.94 6.51
CA THR A 202 -0.66 5.71 7.06
C THR A 202 -0.21 6.85 7.95
N GLY A 203 1.05 6.91 8.37
CA GLY A 203 1.60 7.97 9.21
C GLY A 203 2.22 9.15 8.46
N ALA A 204 2.10 9.23 7.13
CA ALA A 204 2.76 10.23 6.31
C ALA A 204 1.85 10.89 5.26
N LEU A 205 0.57 11.04 5.56
CA LEU A 205 -0.34 11.95 4.85
C LEU A 205 -0.57 13.18 5.70
#